data_321a81ca279fdf71469b37d7d7347d4a
#
_entry.id   321a81ca279fdf71469b37d7d7347d4a
#
_cell.length_a   1.000
_cell.length_b   1.000
_cell.length_c   1.000
_cell.angle_alpha   90.00
_cell.angle_beta   90.00
_cell.angle_gamma   90.00
#
_symmetry.space_group_name_H-M   'P 1'
#
loop_
_entity.id
_entity.type
_entity.pdbx_description
1 polymer ?
#
loop_
_entity_poly.entity_id
_entity_poly.type
_entity_poly.pdbx_seq_one_letter_code
_entity_poly.pdbx_strand_id
1 'polypeptide(L)'
;MSIDRKINRIQFLTGNSLKFIAVLTMVIDHLCKIVLQWLLSNYWGTMVDNEQMSWERFQEIDNLIRFDLQSIGTIAFPLFCFLLAEGFQHTRSKKRYIGLMLAFALISEIPFDIGFFSAYSRMEGTFPFYLKYQNVFFTLFLGLLTLVCLERFSCESDLPVDRK
;
A
#
# COMPACT_ATOMS: atom_id res chain seq x y z
N MET A 1 27.48 -14.65 -28.19
CA MET A 1 26.73 -15.73 -27.48
C MET A 1 26.87 -15.67 -25.95
N SER A 2 27.20 -14.53 -25.34
CA SER A 2 27.47 -14.38 -23.89
C SER A 2 26.50 -13.41 -23.19
N ILE A 3 25.89 -12.47 -23.91
CA ILE A 3 25.01 -11.42 -23.32
C ILE A 3 23.61 -11.97 -23.03
N ASP A 4 23.05 -12.77 -23.92
CA ASP A 4 21.70 -13.35 -23.77
C ASP A 4 21.55 -14.30 -22.57
N ARG A 5 22.65 -15.01 -22.19
CA ARG A 5 22.64 -15.85 -20.99
C ARG A 5 22.67 -15.07 -19.67
N LYS A 6 23.15 -13.83 -19.66
CA LYS A 6 23.13 -12.96 -18.46
C LYS A 6 21.77 -12.32 -18.24
N ILE A 7 21.05 -11.97 -19.30
CA ILE A 7 19.70 -11.39 -19.23
C ILE A 7 18.70 -12.39 -18.66
N ASN A 8 18.79 -13.67 -19.05
CA ASN A 8 17.92 -14.73 -18.52
C ASN A 8 18.12 -15.04 -17.02
N ARG A 9 19.21 -14.59 -16.39
CA ARG A 9 19.40 -14.74 -14.94
C ARG A 9 18.74 -13.64 -14.11
N ILE A 10 18.29 -12.54 -14.72
CA ILE A 10 17.64 -11.42 -14.02
C ILE A 10 16.12 -11.60 -14.02
N GLN A 11 15.56 -12.53 -14.78
CA GLN A 11 14.12 -12.84 -14.78
C GLN A 11 13.66 -13.72 -13.60
N PHE A 12 14.26 -13.54 -12.42
CA PHE A 12 13.82 -14.24 -11.21
C PHE A 12 12.50 -13.70 -10.66
N LEU A 13 12.11 -12.48 -11.04
CA LEU A 13 10.87 -11.87 -10.61
C LEU A 13 9.85 -11.88 -11.75
N THR A 14 9.00 -12.88 -11.77
CA THR A 14 7.81 -12.88 -12.63
C THR A 14 6.80 -11.86 -12.06
N GLY A 15 5.91 -11.32 -12.91
CA GLY A 15 4.84 -10.44 -12.44
C GLY A 15 4.00 -11.03 -11.29
N ASN A 16 3.86 -12.36 -11.25
CA ASN A 16 3.19 -13.04 -10.14
C ASN A 16 4.01 -13.04 -8.86
N SER A 17 5.34 -13.20 -8.95
CA SER A 17 6.23 -13.11 -7.78
C SER A 17 6.21 -11.70 -7.18
N LEU A 18 6.20 -10.64 -8.02
CA LEU A 18 6.09 -9.26 -7.57
C LEU A 18 4.77 -9.00 -6.86
N LYS A 19 3.65 -9.51 -7.39
CA LYS A 19 2.33 -9.41 -6.72
C LYS A 19 2.34 -10.09 -5.36
N PHE A 20 2.92 -11.27 -5.27
CA PHE A 20 3.01 -12.00 -3.99
C PHE A 20 3.87 -11.23 -2.97
N ILE A 21 5.02 -10.70 -3.38
CA ILE A 21 5.89 -9.89 -2.52
C ILE A 21 5.14 -8.62 -2.06
N ALA A 22 4.46 -7.91 -2.97
CA ALA A 22 3.70 -6.70 -2.64
C ALA A 22 2.59 -6.99 -1.62
N VAL A 23 1.84 -8.08 -1.78
CA VAL A 23 0.80 -8.49 -0.83
C VAL A 23 1.40 -8.90 0.51
N LEU A 24 2.48 -9.68 0.50
CA LEU A 24 3.14 -10.12 1.73
C LEU A 24 3.67 -8.93 2.54
N THR A 25 4.39 -8.01 1.89
CA THR A 25 4.91 -6.80 2.56
C THR A 25 3.79 -5.90 3.07
N MET A 26 2.67 -5.79 2.34
CA MET A 26 1.48 -5.07 2.79
C MET A 26 0.84 -5.72 4.03
N VAL A 27 0.74 -7.05 4.07
CA VAL A 27 0.22 -7.78 5.25
C VAL A 27 1.11 -7.54 6.46
N ILE A 28 2.44 -7.59 6.29
CA ILE A 28 3.39 -7.28 7.37
C ILE A 28 3.17 -5.85 7.88
N ASP A 29 3.05 -4.86 7.01
CA ASP A 29 2.80 -3.47 7.37
C ASP A 29 1.53 -3.30 8.21
N HIS A 30 0.43 -3.91 7.77
CA HIS A 30 -0.85 -3.83 8.48
C HIS A 30 -0.82 -4.56 9.83
N LEU A 31 -0.19 -5.73 9.90
CA LEU A 31 0.00 -6.44 11.17
C LEU A 31 0.80 -5.59 12.16
N CYS A 32 1.88 -4.96 11.71
CA CYS A 32 2.68 -4.10 12.56
C CYS A 32 1.88 -2.88 13.06
N LYS A 33 1.18 -2.20 12.16
CA LYS A 33 0.45 -0.96 12.50
C LYS A 33 -0.81 -1.20 13.32
N ILE A 34 -1.52 -2.30 13.10
CA ILE A 34 -2.80 -2.56 13.76
C ILE A 34 -2.60 -3.46 15.00
N VAL A 35 -2.05 -4.66 14.79
CA VAL A 35 -2.01 -5.69 15.85
C VAL A 35 -0.86 -5.45 16.80
N LEU A 36 0.37 -5.33 16.29
CA LEU A 36 1.55 -5.20 17.14
C LEU A 36 1.57 -3.85 17.87
N GLN A 37 1.14 -2.77 17.23
CA GLN A 37 1.04 -1.47 17.87
C GLN A 37 -0.04 -1.45 18.98
N TRP A 38 -1.15 -2.17 18.75
CA TRP A 38 -2.19 -2.34 19.76
C TRP A 38 -1.68 -3.15 20.96
N LEU A 39 -0.94 -4.24 20.71
CA LEU A 39 -0.30 -5.05 21.75
C LEU A 39 0.72 -4.25 22.56
N LEU A 40 1.56 -3.44 21.89
CA LEU A 40 2.49 -2.54 22.56
C LEU A 40 1.77 -1.61 23.53
N SER A 41 0.71 -0.96 23.06
CA SER A 41 0.01 0.06 23.85
C SER A 41 -0.79 -0.51 25.02
N ASN A 42 -1.44 -1.68 24.83
CA ASN A 42 -2.42 -2.19 25.79
C ASN A 42 -1.90 -3.33 26.68
N TYR A 43 -0.94 -4.09 26.20
CA TYR A 43 -0.45 -5.26 26.93
C TYR A 43 0.97 -5.04 27.47
N TRP A 44 1.93 -4.72 26.60
CA TRP A 44 3.31 -4.54 27.04
C TRP A 44 3.53 -3.26 27.82
N GLY A 45 2.78 -2.19 27.53
CA GLY A 45 2.79 -0.98 28.35
C GLY A 45 2.37 -1.25 29.79
N THR A 46 1.31 -2.03 30.01
CA THR A 46 0.89 -2.41 31.36
C THR A 46 1.88 -3.32 32.07
N MET A 47 2.66 -4.13 31.35
CA MET A 47 3.74 -4.93 31.94
C MET A 47 4.89 -4.06 32.46
N VAL A 48 5.19 -2.96 31.80
CA VAL A 48 6.18 -1.97 32.26
C VAL A 48 5.66 -1.25 33.52
N ASP A 49 4.42 -0.81 33.48
CA ASP A 49 3.78 -0.12 34.63
C ASP A 49 3.69 -1.01 35.87
N ASN A 50 3.56 -2.32 35.69
CA ASN A 50 3.51 -3.31 36.76
C ASN A 50 4.90 -3.89 37.12
N GLU A 51 5.98 -3.30 36.64
CA GLU A 51 7.36 -3.74 36.87
C GLU A 51 7.69 -5.18 36.39
N GLN A 52 6.84 -5.75 35.54
CA GLN A 52 7.03 -7.10 34.96
C GLN A 52 7.96 -7.09 33.76
N MET A 53 8.19 -5.92 33.15
CA MET A 53 9.09 -5.71 32.02
C MET A 53 9.90 -4.44 32.23
N SER A 54 11.21 -4.48 31.93
CA SER A 54 12.04 -3.29 31.98
C SER A 54 11.72 -2.35 30.82
N TRP A 55 11.86 -1.04 31.04
CA TRP A 55 11.69 0.00 30.03
C TRP A 55 12.59 -0.20 28.80
N GLU A 56 13.82 -0.65 29.02
CA GLU A 56 14.79 -0.95 27.97
C GLU A 56 14.25 -2.05 27.03
N ARG A 57 13.71 -3.13 27.60
CA ARG A 57 13.13 -4.23 26.83
C ARG A 57 11.89 -3.78 26.02
N PHE A 58 11.07 -2.94 26.60
CA PHE A 58 9.93 -2.36 25.90
C PHE A 58 10.38 -1.52 24.70
N GLN A 59 11.41 -0.66 24.88
CA GLN A 59 11.96 0.14 23.79
C GLN A 59 12.59 -0.70 22.67
N GLU A 60 13.27 -1.80 23.00
CA GLU A 60 13.81 -2.72 22.00
C GLU A 60 12.68 -3.29 21.11
N ILE A 61 11.57 -3.73 21.71
CA ILE A 61 10.42 -4.27 20.98
C ILE A 61 9.74 -3.19 20.14
N ASP A 62 9.55 -1.99 20.69
CA ASP A 62 8.95 -0.87 19.96
C ASP A 62 9.79 -0.49 18.75
N ASN A 63 11.12 -0.42 18.90
CA ASN A 63 12.06 -0.12 17.82
C ASN A 63 12.01 -1.21 16.72
N LEU A 64 12.03 -2.49 17.09
CA LEU A 64 11.91 -3.59 16.14
C LEU A 64 10.63 -3.48 15.30
N ILE A 65 9.50 -3.18 15.94
CA ILE A 65 8.22 -3.07 15.25
C ILE A 65 8.18 -1.83 14.36
N ARG A 66 8.56 -0.66 14.88
CA ARG A 66 8.42 0.62 14.16
C ARG A 66 9.47 0.80 13.07
N PHE A 67 10.72 0.44 13.33
CA PHE A 67 11.80 0.70 12.37
C PHE A 67 12.06 -0.51 11.46
N ASP A 68 12.17 -1.71 11.99
CA ASP A 68 12.56 -2.86 11.18
C ASP A 68 11.38 -3.44 10.40
N LEU A 69 10.31 -3.82 11.08
CA LEU A 69 9.18 -4.49 10.43
C LEU A 69 8.35 -3.53 9.57
N GLN A 70 8.06 -2.31 10.04
CA GLN A 70 7.32 -1.34 9.23
C GLN A 70 8.11 -0.86 8.02
N SER A 71 9.45 -0.78 8.11
CA SER A 71 10.29 -0.43 6.94
C SER A 71 10.16 -1.46 5.82
N ILE A 72 10.06 -2.74 6.14
CA ILE A 72 9.77 -3.79 5.15
C ILE A 72 8.39 -3.55 4.51
N GLY A 73 7.40 -3.19 5.31
CA GLY A 73 6.05 -2.91 4.85
C GLY A 73 5.95 -1.74 3.85
N THR A 74 6.80 -0.71 4.01
CA THR A 74 6.78 0.46 3.12
C THR A 74 7.15 0.12 1.67
N ILE A 75 7.83 -1.00 1.41
CA ILE A 75 8.16 -1.48 0.06
C ILE A 75 6.88 -1.86 -0.72
N ALA A 76 5.79 -2.20 -0.04
CA ALA A 76 4.54 -2.58 -0.69
C ALA A 76 4.02 -1.50 -1.64
N PHE A 77 4.02 -0.23 -1.22
CA PHE A 77 3.43 0.85 -2.00
C PHE A 77 4.09 1.07 -3.36
N PRO A 78 5.43 1.24 -3.49
CA PRO A 78 6.07 1.36 -4.79
C PRO A 78 5.88 0.11 -5.67
N LEU A 79 5.81 -1.09 -5.07
CA LEU A 79 5.51 -2.30 -5.84
C LEU A 79 4.08 -2.28 -6.41
N PHE A 80 3.09 -1.83 -5.63
CA PHE A 80 1.72 -1.66 -6.14
C PHE A 80 1.63 -0.58 -7.22
N CYS A 81 2.36 0.54 -7.09
CA CYS A 81 2.43 1.56 -8.14
C CYS A 81 3.00 0.99 -9.44
N PHE A 82 4.08 0.21 -9.35
CA PHE A 82 4.65 -0.45 -10.52
C PHE A 82 3.67 -1.44 -11.16
N LEU A 83 3.06 -2.31 -10.37
CA LEU A 83 2.06 -3.28 -10.84
C LEU A 83 0.82 -2.62 -11.44
N LEU A 84 0.43 -1.45 -10.90
CA LEU A 84 -0.67 -0.65 -11.43
C LEU A 84 -0.33 -0.12 -12.83
N ALA A 85 0.86 0.44 -13.00
CA ALA A 85 1.33 0.97 -14.28
C ALA A 85 1.47 -0.16 -15.34
N GLU A 86 2.03 -1.29 -14.95
CA GLU A 86 2.11 -2.49 -15.81
C GLU A 86 0.70 -2.99 -16.19
N GLY A 87 -0.18 -3.11 -15.21
CA GLY A 87 -1.57 -3.52 -15.43
C GLY A 87 -2.32 -2.55 -16.35
N PHE A 88 -2.06 -1.24 -16.25
CA PHE A 88 -2.65 -0.23 -17.12
C PHE A 88 -2.23 -0.41 -18.58
N GLN A 89 -0.97 -0.72 -18.85
CA GLN A 89 -0.47 -0.96 -20.21
C GLN A 89 -1.05 -2.22 -20.85
N HIS A 90 -1.28 -3.26 -20.05
CA HIS A 90 -1.73 -4.56 -20.55
C HIS A 90 -3.25 -4.78 -20.49
N THR A 91 -4.02 -3.85 -19.89
CA THR A 91 -5.48 -4.02 -19.78
C THR A 91 -6.20 -3.72 -21.08
N ARG A 92 -7.15 -4.59 -21.43
CA ARG A 92 -8.03 -4.38 -22.60
C ARG A 92 -9.10 -3.32 -22.35
N SER A 93 -9.52 -3.12 -21.11
CA SER A 93 -10.60 -2.20 -20.76
C SER A 93 -10.18 -1.32 -19.58
N LYS A 94 -9.67 -0.14 -19.90
CA LYS A 94 -9.27 0.86 -18.90
C LYS A 94 -10.42 1.32 -18.03
N LYS A 95 -11.62 1.47 -18.62
CA LYS A 95 -12.83 1.84 -17.86
C LYS A 95 -13.16 0.81 -16.77
N ARG A 96 -13.12 -0.49 -17.10
CA ARG A 96 -13.35 -1.55 -16.13
C ARG A 96 -12.25 -1.58 -15.06
N TYR A 97 -11.01 -1.36 -15.43
CA TYR A 97 -9.88 -1.34 -14.51
C TYR A 97 -10.01 -0.20 -13.48
N ILE A 98 -10.36 1.01 -13.95
CA ILE A 98 -10.63 2.18 -13.10
C ILE A 98 -11.82 1.89 -12.16
N GLY A 99 -12.93 1.36 -12.71
CA GLY A 99 -14.13 1.04 -11.92
C GLY A 99 -13.86 0.01 -10.83
N LEU A 100 -13.08 -1.03 -11.12
CA LEU A 100 -12.67 -2.03 -10.13
C LEU A 100 -11.77 -1.42 -9.06
N MET A 101 -10.82 -0.57 -9.43
CA MET A 101 -9.94 0.10 -8.47
C MET A 101 -10.73 0.99 -7.50
N LEU A 102 -11.70 1.75 -8.03
CA LEU A 102 -12.60 2.56 -7.19
C LEU A 102 -13.46 1.68 -6.27
N ALA A 103 -14.02 0.59 -6.79
CA ALA A 103 -14.80 -0.34 -5.98
C ALA A 103 -13.96 -0.95 -4.83
N PHE A 104 -12.71 -1.34 -5.12
CA PHE A 104 -11.80 -1.81 -4.09
C PHE A 104 -11.45 -0.71 -3.07
N ALA A 105 -11.24 0.53 -3.50
CA ALA A 105 -10.99 1.65 -2.60
C ALA A 105 -12.16 1.84 -1.61
N LEU A 106 -13.39 1.83 -2.11
CA LEU A 106 -14.60 1.99 -1.28
C LEU A 106 -14.84 0.81 -0.34
N ILE A 107 -14.67 -0.42 -0.82
CA ILE A 107 -14.87 -1.63 0.01
C ILE A 107 -13.79 -1.73 1.09
N SER A 108 -12.54 -1.37 0.75
CA SER A 108 -11.40 -1.46 1.67
C SER A 108 -11.41 -0.36 2.74
N GLU A 109 -12.20 0.70 2.56
CA GLU A 109 -12.29 1.79 3.54
C GLU A 109 -12.89 1.29 4.85
N ILE A 110 -13.92 0.46 4.80
CA ILE A 110 -14.58 -0.07 6.00
C ILE A 110 -13.60 -0.85 6.89
N PRO A 111 -12.92 -1.91 6.43
CA PRO A 111 -11.95 -2.61 7.28
C PRO A 111 -10.73 -1.75 7.64
N PHE A 112 -10.35 -0.78 6.80
CA PHE A 112 -9.28 0.15 7.09
C PHE A 112 -9.64 1.06 8.28
N ASP A 113 -10.81 1.69 8.26
CA ASP A 113 -11.30 2.53 9.35
C ASP A 113 -11.45 1.72 10.65
N ILE A 114 -12.03 0.53 10.58
CA ILE A 114 -12.14 -0.35 11.75
C ILE A 114 -10.77 -0.70 12.32
N GLY A 115 -9.81 -1.09 11.49
CA GLY A 115 -8.48 -1.50 11.92
C GLY A 115 -7.66 -0.37 12.51
N PHE A 116 -7.62 0.78 11.84
CA PHE A 116 -6.77 1.89 12.25
C PHE A 116 -7.42 2.77 13.31
N PHE A 117 -8.73 3.00 13.26
CA PHE A 117 -9.39 3.92 14.18
C PHE A 117 -10.01 3.26 15.39
N SER A 118 -10.34 1.95 15.37
CA SER A 118 -10.73 1.25 16.60
C SER A 118 -9.55 1.13 17.57
N ALA A 119 -8.34 1.02 17.07
CA ALA A 119 -7.12 1.03 17.87
C ALA A 119 -6.76 2.44 18.39
N TYR A 120 -7.16 3.49 17.68
CA TYR A 120 -6.92 4.90 18.02
C TYR A 120 -8.14 5.65 18.51
N SER A 121 -9.34 5.11 18.40
CA SER A 121 -10.59 5.84 18.64
C SER A 121 -11.02 5.86 20.11
N ARG A 122 -10.20 6.50 20.92
CA ARG A 122 -10.76 7.40 21.92
C ARG A 122 -11.10 8.77 21.32
N MET A 123 -11.03 8.92 20.00
CA MET A 123 -11.40 10.14 19.30
C MET A 123 -12.84 10.04 18.81
N GLU A 124 -13.66 10.88 19.42
CA GLU A 124 -15.09 11.07 19.25
C GLU A 124 -15.61 10.90 17.82
N GLY A 125 -16.48 9.90 17.62
CA GLY A 125 -17.78 10.13 17.02
C GLY A 125 -17.87 10.34 15.53
N THR A 126 -17.15 9.60 14.64
CA THR A 126 -17.64 9.42 13.26
C THR A 126 -17.18 8.08 12.70
N PHE A 127 -17.68 7.00 13.29
CA PHE A 127 -17.63 5.68 12.70
C PHE A 127 -18.79 5.53 11.70
N PRO A 128 -18.60 5.01 10.45
CA PRO A 128 -17.44 4.28 9.92
C PRO A 128 -16.65 5.00 8.80
N PHE A 129 -16.77 6.31 8.63
CA PHE A 129 -16.12 7.04 7.53
C PHE A 129 -15.26 8.19 8.03
N TYR A 130 -13.96 7.94 8.22
CA TYR A 130 -13.03 8.98 8.63
C TYR A 130 -12.37 9.63 7.39
N LEU A 131 -12.97 10.70 6.89
CA LEU A 131 -12.58 11.37 5.65
C LEU A 131 -11.17 12.00 5.65
N LYS A 132 -10.50 12.09 6.79
CA LYS A 132 -9.14 12.69 6.88
C LYS A 132 -8.02 11.71 6.52
N TYR A 133 -8.26 10.42 6.66
CA TYR A 133 -7.30 9.37 6.33
C TYR A 133 -7.99 8.32 5.49
N GLN A 134 -7.50 8.10 4.30
CA GLN A 134 -8.06 7.13 3.37
C GLN A 134 -7.07 6.03 3.07
N ASN A 135 -7.58 4.84 2.74
CA ASN A 135 -6.75 3.71 2.42
C ASN A 135 -5.94 3.94 1.13
N VAL A 136 -4.89 3.16 0.96
CA VAL A 136 -3.94 3.28 -0.16
C VAL A 136 -4.58 3.09 -1.55
N PHE A 137 -5.71 2.41 -1.64
CA PHE A 137 -6.39 2.18 -2.93
C PHE A 137 -6.95 3.49 -3.53
N PHE A 138 -7.31 4.48 -2.71
CA PHE A 138 -7.68 5.81 -3.24
C PHE A 138 -6.47 6.48 -3.91
N THR A 139 -5.28 6.38 -3.32
CA THR A 139 -4.05 6.92 -3.94
C THR A 139 -3.73 6.20 -5.25
N LEU A 140 -3.86 4.87 -5.29
CA LEU A 140 -3.69 4.08 -6.51
C LEU A 140 -4.75 4.41 -7.57
N PHE A 141 -6.00 4.62 -7.17
CA PHE A 141 -7.08 5.06 -8.06
C PHE A 141 -6.78 6.42 -8.69
N LEU A 142 -6.34 7.40 -7.90
CA LEU A 142 -5.93 8.72 -8.41
C LEU A 142 -4.72 8.61 -9.36
N GLY A 143 -3.75 7.77 -9.02
CA GLY A 143 -2.61 7.46 -9.90
C GLY A 143 -3.07 6.87 -11.24
N LEU A 144 -4.05 5.97 -11.21
CA LEU A 144 -4.64 5.39 -12.42
C LEU A 144 -5.37 6.43 -13.29
N LEU A 145 -6.13 7.34 -12.66
CA LEU A 145 -6.75 8.47 -13.37
C LEU A 145 -5.70 9.38 -14.01
N THR A 146 -4.60 9.65 -13.32
CA THR A 146 -3.48 10.44 -13.85
C THR A 146 -2.89 9.78 -15.11
N LEU A 147 -2.67 8.46 -15.09
CA LEU A 147 -2.18 7.73 -16.27
C LEU A 147 -3.14 7.84 -17.46
N VAL A 148 -4.45 7.77 -17.23
CA VAL A 148 -5.46 7.96 -18.30
C VAL A 148 -5.42 9.37 -18.86
N CYS A 149 -5.29 10.39 -18.00
CA CYS A 149 -5.18 11.78 -18.44
C CYS A 149 -3.92 11.98 -19.29
N LEU A 150 -2.76 11.51 -18.81
CA LEU A 150 -1.49 11.62 -19.54
C LEU A 150 -1.56 10.96 -20.93
N GLU A 151 -2.15 9.77 -21.00
CA GLU A 151 -2.32 9.08 -22.28
C GLU A 151 -3.20 9.89 -23.26
N ARG A 152 -4.27 10.50 -22.77
CA ARG A 152 -5.13 11.34 -23.62
C ARG A 152 -4.39 12.58 -24.13
N PHE A 153 -3.65 13.27 -23.26
CA PHE A 153 -2.88 14.45 -23.66
C PHE A 153 -1.76 14.10 -24.65
N SER A 154 -1.08 12.97 -24.47
CA SER A 154 -0.07 12.51 -25.42
C SER A 154 -0.67 12.18 -26.79
N CYS A 155 -1.84 11.56 -26.83
CA CYS A 155 -2.53 11.26 -28.09
C CYS A 155 -3.00 12.53 -28.82
N GLU A 156 -3.33 13.59 -28.07
CA GLU A 156 -3.79 14.86 -28.66
C GLU A 156 -2.61 15.69 -29.21
N SER A 157 -1.41 15.56 -28.63
CA SER A 157 -0.20 16.24 -29.10
C SER A 157 0.37 15.65 -30.41
N ASP A 158 0.05 14.41 -30.73
CA ASP A 158 0.50 13.71 -31.94
C ASP A 158 -0.43 13.90 -33.15
N LEU A 159 -1.53 14.66 -33.00
CA LEU A 159 -2.39 15.05 -34.13
C LEU A 159 -1.65 16.00 -35.03
N PRO A 160 -1.58 15.75 -36.35
CA PRO A 160 -0.93 16.67 -37.29
C PRO A 160 -1.66 18.03 -37.25
N VAL A 161 -0.91 19.07 -36.93
CA VAL A 161 -1.39 20.46 -37.06
C VAL A 161 -1.69 20.69 -38.52
N ASP A 162 -2.97 20.66 -38.87
CA ASP A 162 -3.46 21.01 -40.20
C ASP A 162 -3.03 22.46 -40.51
N ARG A 163 -1.91 22.61 -41.25
CA ARG A 163 -1.48 23.91 -41.76
C ARG A 163 -2.40 24.28 -42.92
N LYS A 164 -3.44 25.03 -42.59
CA LYS A 164 -4.14 25.83 -43.61
C LYS A 164 -3.36 27.07 -43.95
#